data_56acb1d2481854a3bcc3bf9f84eb71ab
#
_entry.id   56acb1d2481854a3bcc3bf9f84eb71ab
#
_cell.length_a   1.000
_cell.length_b   1.000
_cell.length_c   1.000
_cell.angle_alpha   90.00
_cell.angle_beta   90.00
_cell.angle_gamma   90.00
#
_symmetry.space_group_name_H-M   'P 1'
#
loop_
_entity.id
_entity.type
_entity.pdbx_description
1 polymer ?
#
loop_
_entity_poly.entity_id
_entity_poly.type
_entity_poly.pdbx_seq_one_letter_code
_entity_poly.pdbx_strand_id
1 'polypeptide(L)'
;MYIRLIRNKPHGSAITGRLVIDGRWFCDTLERVGYQILPLCYPVKVTRSPKFKRLLPLVSNVPQRSGIRFHRGSKPEHSTGCILLVADNPCRSRELIRAEVVENKVVDVVDSNFPAVGCRSAADVERELTSLILKAQNSHEEIILEVSDFRPGTEYGYNHPCEPELQKR
;
A
#
# COMPACT_ATOMS: atom_id res chain seq x y z
N MET A 1 2.55 -4.94 -12.27
CA MET A 1 1.86 -4.11 -11.24
C MET A 1 2.84 -3.74 -10.16
N TYR A 2 2.93 -2.48 -9.84
CA TYR A 2 3.85 -1.96 -8.82
C TYR A 2 3.04 -1.29 -7.70
N ILE A 3 3.18 -1.81 -6.49
CA ILE A 3 2.46 -1.37 -5.30
C ILE A 3 3.47 -0.72 -4.36
N ARG A 4 3.14 0.44 -3.81
CA ARG A 4 3.98 1.17 -2.86
C ARG A 4 3.21 1.41 -1.58
N LEU A 5 3.78 0.98 -0.46
CA LEU A 5 3.35 1.33 0.88
C LEU A 5 4.26 2.43 1.42
N ILE A 6 3.74 3.63 1.51
CA ILE A 6 4.46 4.81 2.02
C ILE A 6 3.96 5.07 3.43
N ARG A 7 4.79 4.78 4.43
CA ARG A 7 4.46 4.95 5.84
C ARG A 7 4.62 6.39 6.29
N ASN A 8 3.72 6.84 7.14
CA ASN A 8 3.86 8.07 7.89
C ASN A 8 4.70 7.84 9.17
N LYS A 9 5.03 8.93 9.87
CA LYS A 9 5.65 8.87 11.18
C LYS A 9 4.75 8.07 12.15
N PRO A 10 5.31 7.12 12.93
CA PRO A 10 4.55 6.41 13.95
C PRO A 10 3.90 7.36 14.95
N HIS A 11 2.68 7.06 15.36
CA HIS A 11 1.95 7.78 16.40
C HIS A 11 1.31 6.78 17.38
N GLY A 12 1.77 6.78 18.63
CA GLY A 12 1.36 5.79 19.62
C GLY A 12 1.66 4.36 19.15
N SER A 13 0.67 3.48 19.16
CA SER A 13 0.76 2.10 18.68
C SER A 13 0.55 1.94 17.17
N ALA A 14 0.28 3.04 16.45
CA ALA A 14 -0.15 3.03 15.07
C ALA A 14 0.91 3.60 14.11
N ILE A 15 1.02 2.99 12.93
CA ILE A 15 1.67 3.54 11.75
C ILE A 15 0.60 3.64 10.67
N THR A 16 0.22 4.86 10.33
CA THR A 16 -0.61 5.09 9.15
C THR A 16 0.26 5.15 7.90
N GLY A 17 -0.32 4.88 6.75
CA GLY A 17 0.39 4.95 5.48
C GLY A 17 -0.56 5.13 4.31
N ARG A 18 0.02 5.23 3.13
CA ARG A 18 -0.70 5.30 1.86
C ARG A 18 -0.30 4.13 0.98
N LEU A 19 -1.27 3.47 0.40
CA LEU A 19 -1.07 2.47 -0.63
C LEU A 19 -1.26 3.11 -2.00
N VAL A 20 -0.23 3.02 -2.83
CA VAL A 20 -0.21 3.56 -4.19
C VAL A 20 -0.01 2.40 -5.15
N ILE A 21 -0.81 2.32 -6.22
CA ILE A 21 -0.73 1.28 -7.25
C ILE A 21 -0.46 1.94 -8.59
N ASP A 22 0.64 1.57 -9.24
CA ASP A 22 1.07 2.10 -10.55
C ASP A 22 0.99 3.64 -10.60
N GLY A 23 1.47 4.30 -9.53
CA GLY A 23 1.54 5.76 -9.38
C GLY A 23 0.24 6.43 -8.93
N ARG A 24 -0.84 5.69 -8.67
CA ARG A 24 -2.14 6.24 -8.23
C ARG A 24 -2.42 5.85 -6.78
N TRP A 25 -2.85 6.82 -5.97
CA TRP A 25 -3.35 6.53 -4.64
C TRP A 25 -4.50 5.52 -4.69
N PHE A 26 -4.42 4.49 -3.88
CA PHE A 26 -5.44 3.46 -3.82
C PHE A 26 -6.25 3.54 -2.53
N CYS A 27 -5.59 3.56 -1.36
CA CYS A 27 -6.23 3.69 -0.05
C CYS A 27 -5.22 4.11 1.01
N ASP A 28 -5.72 4.46 2.19
CA ASP A 28 -4.91 4.58 3.38
C ASP A 28 -4.71 3.20 4.05
N THR A 29 -3.64 3.07 4.81
CA THR A 29 -3.27 1.84 5.50
C THR A 29 -3.01 2.10 6.98
N LEU A 30 -3.05 1.02 7.76
CA LEU A 30 -2.74 1.03 9.18
C LEU A 30 -1.89 -0.20 9.52
N GLU A 31 -0.82 0.01 10.27
CA GLU A 31 0.02 -1.06 10.80
C GLU A 31 0.24 -0.84 12.31
N ARG A 32 0.65 -1.91 13.00
CA ARG A 32 0.99 -1.84 14.42
C ARG A 32 2.47 -1.61 14.62
N VAL A 33 2.83 -0.62 15.44
CA VAL A 33 4.23 -0.33 15.83
C VAL A 33 4.86 -1.56 16.46
N GLY A 34 6.08 -1.89 16.04
CA GLY A 34 6.85 -3.06 16.50
C GLY A 34 6.48 -4.37 15.82
N TYR A 35 5.44 -4.40 14.98
CA TYR A 35 5.03 -5.59 14.24
C TYR A 35 5.10 -5.43 12.73
N GLN A 36 5.38 -4.24 12.23
CA GLN A 36 5.48 -3.95 10.80
C GLN A 36 6.62 -4.74 10.14
N ILE A 37 6.48 -5.02 8.86
CA ILE A 37 7.55 -5.64 8.06
C ILE A 37 8.63 -4.61 7.71
N LEU A 38 9.82 -5.08 7.36
CA LEU A 38 10.94 -4.20 6.99
C LEU A 38 10.66 -3.40 5.72
N PRO A 39 11.27 -2.21 5.55
CA PRO A 39 11.13 -1.41 4.34
C PRO A 39 11.99 -2.01 3.21
N LEU A 40 11.45 -3.00 2.53
CA LEU A 40 12.06 -3.76 1.43
C LEU A 40 11.05 -3.95 0.31
N CYS A 41 11.46 -4.67 -0.73
CA CYS A 41 10.61 -5.10 -1.82
C CYS A 41 10.17 -6.55 -1.65
N TYR A 42 8.91 -6.81 -1.92
CA TYR A 42 8.29 -8.11 -1.70
C TYR A 42 7.41 -8.53 -2.86
N PRO A 43 7.51 -9.78 -3.34
CA PRO A 43 6.52 -10.33 -4.25
C PRO A 43 5.16 -10.44 -3.56
N VAL A 44 4.10 -10.14 -4.31
CA VAL A 44 2.71 -10.25 -3.83
C VAL A 44 1.92 -11.19 -4.71
N LYS A 45 1.08 -12.02 -4.10
CA LYS A 45 0.14 -12.90 -4.80
C LYS A 45 -1.13 -13.07 -4.01
N VAL A 46 -2.25 -13.35 -4.68
CA VAL A 46 -3.49 -13.71 -4.02
C VAL A 46 -3.51 -15.20 -3.72
N THR A 47 -3.78 -15.54 -2.48
CA THR A 47 -3.96 -16.93 -2.03
C THR A 47 -5.07 -17.02 -0.99
N ARG A 48 -5.65 -18.23 -0.79
CA ARG A 48 -6.61 -18.45 0.28
C ARG A 48 -5.92 -18.35 1.64
N SER A 49 -6.44 -17.49 2.50
CA SER A 49 -5.93 -17.35 3.86
C SER A 49 -6.48 -18.48 4.75
N PRO A 50 -5.61 -19.25 5.43
CA PRO A 50 -6.07 -20.25 6.39
C PRO A 50 -6.84 -19.64 7.58
N LYS A 51 -6.41 -18.46 8.04
CA LYS A 51 -7.02 -17.75 9.17
C LYS A 51 -8.36 -17.11 8.79
N PHE A 52 -8.41 -16.39 7.67
CA PHE A 52 -9.59 -15.62 7.29
C PHE A 52 -10.55 -16.38 6.38
N LYS A 53 -10.18 -17.60 5.91
CA LYS A 53 -10.98 -18.49 5.05
C LYS A 53 -11.43 -17.90 3.72
N ARG A 54 -10.77 -16.83 3.26
CA ARG A 54 -11.04 -16.16 2.00
C ARG A 54 -9.76 -15.81 1.24
N LEU A 55 -9.89 -15.44 -0.03
CA LEU A 55 -8.77 -14.96 -0.86
C LEU A 55 -8.33 -13.59 -0.36
N LEU A 56 -7.03 -13.45 -0.15
CA LEU A 56 -6.38 -12.20 0.27
C LEU A 56 -4.99 -12.09 -0.34
N PRO A 57 -4.51 -10.87 -0.63
CA PRO A 57 -3.14 -10.65 -1.03
C PRO A 57 -2.17 -11.10 0.07
N LEU A 58 -1.21 -11.93 -0.31
CA LEU A 58 -0.12 -12.44 0.52
C LEU A 58 1.17 -11.73 0.12
N VAL A 59 1.84 -11.14 1.07
CA VAL A 59 3.20 -10.62 0.93
C VAL A 59 4.17 -11.78 1.14
N SER A 60 4.93 -12.12 0.12
CA SER A 60 5.82 -13.27 0.10
C SER A 60 7.25 -12.87 0.51
N ASN A 61 8.05 -13.85 0.92
CA ASN A 61 9.47 -13.69 1.23
C ASN A 61 9.78 -12.66 2.34
N VAL A 62 8.85 -12.47 3.27
CA VAL A 62 9.09 -11.61 4.43
C VAL A 62 10.08 -12.29 5.36
N PRO A 63 11.24 -11.65 5.68
CA PRO A 63 12.26 -12.26 6.55
C PRO A 63 11.67 -12.72 7.89
N GLN A 64 11.94 -13.98 8.25
CA GLN A 64 11.55 -14.62 9.52
C GLN A 64 10.04 -14.61 9.81
N ARG A 65 9.19 -14.33 8.81
CA ARG A 65 7.74 -14.23 8.99
C ARG A 65 7.00 -14.85 7.80
N SER A 66 5.84 -15.39 8.07
CA SER A 66 4.95 -15.93 7.04
C SER A 66 3.52 -15.47 7.28
N GLY A 67 2.69 -15.55 6.24
CA GLY A 67 1.27 -15.23 6.34
C GLY A 67 0.97 -13.74 6.46
N ILE A 68 1.91 -12.85 6.17
CA ILE A 68 1.68 -11.41 6.11
C ILE A 68 0.77 -11.10 4.92
N ARG A 69 -0.33 -10.40 5.20
CA ARG A 69 -1.37 -10.14 4.21
C ARG A 69 -1.86 -8.71 4.28
N PHE A 70 -2.46 -8.27 3.18
CA PHE A 70 -3.38 -7.14 3.22
C PHE A 70 -4.76 -7.65 3.63
N HIS A 71 -5.36 -7.02 4.63
CA HIS A 71 -6.75 -7.28 5.01
C HIS A 71 -7.37 -6.06 5.70
N ARG A 72 -8.69 -6.00 5.74
CA ARG A 72 -9.40 -4.90 6.38
C ARG A 72 -9.16 -4.83 7.89
N GLY A 73 -9.09 -3.62 8.43
CA GLY A 73 -8.96 -3.38 9.86
C GLY A 73 -9.07 -1.90 10.18
N SER A 74 -9.42 -1.57 11.43
CA SER A 74 -9.63 -0.20 11.90
C SER A 74 -8.81 0.15 13.14
N LYS A 75 -8.11 -0.84 13.72
CA LYS A 75 -7.28 -0.66 14.92
C LYS A 75 -5.95 -1.40 14.74
N PRO A 76 -4.83 -0.85 15.24
CA PRO A 76 -3.53 -1.50 15.14
C PRO A 76 -3.51 -2.92 15.72
N GLU A 77 -4.29 -3.16 16.78
CA GLU A 77 -4.40 -4.44 17.47
C GLU A 77 -5.02 -5.55 16.61
N HIS A 78 -5.69 -5.19 15.50
CA HIS A 78 -6.20 -6.16 14.53
C HIS A 78 -5.09 -6.85 13.73
N SER A 79 -3.85 -6.40 13.89
CA SER A 79 -2.70 -6.96 13.19
C SER A 79 -1.55 -7.32 14.12
N THR A 80 -0.88 -8.41 13.77
CA THR A 80 0.44 -8.81 14.29
C THR A 80 1.48 -8.81 13.17
N GLY A 81 1.33 -7.87 12.21
CA GLY A 81 2.25 -7.66 11.10
C GLY A 81 1.61 -7.59 9.72
N CYS A 82 0.34 -7.91 9.60
CA CYS A 82 -0.41 -7.66 8.37
C CYS A 82 -0.60 -6.16 8.14
N ILE A 83 -0.74 -5.77 6.88
CA ILE A 83 -1.04 -4.40 6.46
C ILE A 83 -2.56 -4.26 6.43
N LEU A 84 -3.09 -3.41 7.29
CA LEU A 84 -4.53 -3.17 7.38
C LEU A 84 -4.96 -2.16 6.33
N LEU A 85 -6.01 -2.50 5.59
CA LEU A 85 -6.70 -1.62 4.66
C LEU A 85 -7.84 -0.93 5.42
N VAL A 86 -7.85 0.39 5.41
CA VAL A 86 -8.88 1.16 6.11
C VAL A 86 -9.95 1.68 5.13
N ALA A 87 -11.11 2.04 5.67
CA ALA A 87 -12.15 2.67 4.88
C ALA A 87 -11.68 4.05 4.36
N ASP A 88 -12.20 4.46 3.22
CA ASP A 88 -11.95 5.81 2.72
C ASP A 88 -12.48 6.84 3.73
N ASN A 89 -11.67 7.88 3.99
CA ASN A 89 -12.10 8.97 4.84
C ASN A 89 -13.10 9.86 4.08
N PRO A 90 -14.35 10.01 4.54
CA PRO A 90 -15.34 10.83 3.86
C PRO A 90 -14.98 12.32 3.81
N CYS A 91 -14.09 12.79 4.71
CA CYS A 91 -13.61 14.18 4.73
C CYS A 91 -12.46 14.44 3.75
N ARG A 92 -11.85 13.41 3.16
CA ARG A 92 -10.96 13.57 2.02
C ARG A 92 -11.83 13.46 0.77
N SER A 93 -12.26 14.61 0.26
CA SER A 93 -12.78 14.66 -1.10
C SER A 93 -11.75 13.98 -2.01
N ARG A 94 -12.19 13.08 -2.85
CA ARG A 94 -11.35 12.36 -3.82
C ARG A 94 -10.84 13.27 -4.95
N GLU A 95 -10.67 14.53 -4.65
CA GLU A 95 -9.88 15.44 -5.44
C GLU A 95 -8.41 15.12 -5.21
N LEU A 96 -8.00 13.93 -5.60
CA LEU A 96 -6.64 13.54 -5.39
C LEU A 96 -6.27 12.43 -6.35
N ILE A 97 -5.19 12.44 -6.96
CA ILE A 97 -3.91 13.06 -6.73
C ILE A 97 -3.00 12.40 -7.71
N ARG A 98 -2.58 13.12 -8.57
CA ARG A 98 -1.35 12.84 -9.24
C ARG A 98 -0.28 13.53 -8.39
N ALA A 99 0.58 12.77 -7.73
CA ALA A 99 1.76 13.34 -7.15
C ALA A 99 2.69 13.73 -8.30
N GLU A 100 2.78 15.00 -8.64
CA GLU A 100 3.72 15.51 -9.62
C GLU A 100 4.95 16.05 -8.90
N VAL A 101 6.13 15.73 -9.43
CA VAL A 101 7.38 16.32 -8.97
C VAL A 101 7.57 17.64 -9.72
N VAL A 102 7.30 18.74 -9.05
CA VAL A 102 7.57 20.09 -9.58
C VAL A 102 8.70 20.69 -8.77
N GLU A 103 9.79 21.06 -9.41
CA GLU A 103 10.98 21.68 -8.78
C GLU A 103 11.52 20.91 -7.56
N ASN A 104 11.68 19.58 -7.68
CA ASN A 104 12.08 18.68 -6.58
C ASN A 104 11.14 18.64 -5.36
N LYS A 105 9.93 19.15 -5.49
CA LYS A 105 8.87 19.01 -4.48
C LYS A 105 7.75 18.14 -5.03
N VAL A 106 7.28 17.20 -4.22
CA VAL A 106 6.06 16.46 -4.56
C VAL A 106 4.87 17.35 -4.22
N VAL A 107 4.14 17.75 -5.25
CA VAL A 107 2.91 18.51 -5.12
C VAL A 107 1.75 17.58 -5.39
N ASP A 108 0.81 17.55 -4.46
CA ASP A 108 -0.47 16.86 -4.67
C ASP A 108 -1.28 17.67 -5.70
N VAL A 109 -1.39 17.16 -6.92
CA VAL A 109 -2.18 17.81 -7.99
C VAL A 109 -3.58 17.22 -7.99
N VAL A 110 -4.56 18.08 -7.83
CA VAL A 110 -5.98 17.74 -7.91
C VAL A 110 -6.32 17.41 -9.36
N ASP A 111 -6.72 16.17 -9.63
CA ASP A 111 -7.27 15.78 -10.94
C ASP A 111 -8.79 15.89 -10.90
N SER A 112 -9.30 17.03 -11.37
CA SER A 112 -10.74 17.32 -11.48
C SER A 112 -11.52 16.40 -12.43
N ASN A 113 -10.84 15.54 -13.19
CA ASN A 113 -11.46 14.59 -14.11
C ASN A 113 -11.75 13.21 -13.50
N PHE A 114 -11.41 13.00 -12.22
CA PHE A 114 -11.78 11.76 -11.53
C PHE A 114 -13.23 11.85 -11.04
N PRO A 115 -14.10 10.92 -11.44
CA PRO A 115 -15.44 10.88 -10.88
C PRO A 115 -15.37 10.70 -9.37
N ALA A 116 -16.14 11.49 -8.64
CA ALA A 116 -16.33 11.33 -7.20
C ALA A 116 -16.90 9.92 -6.94
N VAL A 117 -16.02 8.97 -6.68
CA VAL A 117 -16.41 7.61 -6.31
C VAL A 117 -16.79 7.68 -4.82
N GLY A 118 -17.97 7.18 -4.46
CA GLY A 118 -18.44 7.15 -3.06
C GLY A 118 -17.40 6.53 -2.11
N CYS A 119 -17.44 6.91 -0.84
CA CYS A 119 -16.51 6.39 0.15
C CYS A 119 -16.63 4.86 0.25
N ARG A 120 -15.51 4.16 0.05
CA ARG A 120 -15.48 2.70 0.17
C ARG A 120 -15.37 2.30 1.64
N SER A 121 -16.10 1.28 2.03
CA SER A 121 -15.83 0.60 3.30
C SER A 121 -14.49 -0.13 3.26
N ALA A 122 -13.91 -0.44 4.41
CA ALA A 122 -12.68 -1.26 4.46
C ALA A 122 -12.86 -2.64 3.79
N ALA A 123 -14.07 -3.17 3.79
CA ALA A 123 -14.40 -4.42 3.10
C ALA A 123 -14.40 -4.25 1.57
N ASP A 124 -14.85 -3.11 1.06
CA ASP A 124 -14.81 -2.80 -0.36
C ASP A 124 -13.38 -2.58 -0.84
N VAL A 125 -12.56 -1.85 -0.06
CA VAL A 125 -11.13 -1.65 -0.34
C VAL A 125 -10.39 -2.98 -0.40
N GLU A 126 -10.63 -3.89 0.57
CA GLU A 126 -10.03 -5.23 0.58
C GLU A 126 -10.42 -6.05 -0.66
N ARG A 127 -11.70 -6.02 -1.00
CA ARG A 127 -12.24 -6.76 -2.17
C ARG A 127 -11.67 -6.23 -3.47
N GLU A 128 -11.61 -4.93 -3.62
CA GLU A 128 -11.07 -4.26 -4.81
C GLU A 128 -9.58 -4.54 -4.98
N LEU A 129 -8.77 -4.39 -3.93
CA LEU A 129 -7.33 -4.72 -3.98
C LEU A 129 -7.11 -6.19 -4.36
N THR A 130 -7.86 -7.10 -3.71
CA THR A 130 -7.76 -8.54 -4.00
C THR A 130 -8.09 -8.84 -5.45
N SER A 131 -9.13 -8.21 -5.99
CA SER A 131 -9.55 -8.37 -7.39
C SER A 131 -8.50 -7.84 -8.38
N LEU A 132 -7.94 -6.66 -8.13
CA LEU A 132 -6.89 -6.08 -8.97
C LEU A 132 -5.64 -6.97 -9.03
N ILE A 133 -5.15 -7.42 -7.87
CA ILE A 133 -3.98 -8.30 -7.79
C ILE A 133 -4.26 -9.65 -8.44
N LEU A 134 -5.44 -10.22 -8.22
CA LEU A 134 -5.82 -11.48 -8.84
C LEU A 134 -5.89 -11.38 -10.37
N LYS A 135 -6.39 -10.26 -10.89
CA LYS A 135 -6.41 -9.99 -12.34
C LYS A 135 -5.00 -9.92 -12.91
N ALA A 136 -4.10 -9.17 -12.29
CA ALA A 136 -2.70 -9.07 -12.69
C ALA A 136 -2.00 -10.44 -12.62
N GLN A 137 -2.23 -11.21 -11.55
CA GLN A 137 -1.71 -12.56 -11.38
C GLN A 137 -2.18 -13.50 -12.50
N ASN A 138 -3.45 -13.44 -12.89
CA ASN A 138 -4.01 -14.25 -13.98
C ASN A 138 -3.44 -13.82 -15.36
N SER A 139 -3.00 -12.59 -15.50
CA SER A 139 -2.29 -12.09 -16.68
C SER A 139 -0.78 -12.35 -16.63
N HIS A 140 -0.30 -13.12 -15.65
CA HIS A 140 1.13 -13.43 -15.43
C HIS A 140 2.00 -12.18 -15.23
N GLU A 141 1.43 -11.09 -14.76
CA GLU A 141 2.18 -9.90 -14.39
C GLU A 141 2.98 -10.16 -13.10
N GLU A 142 4.21 -9.67 -13.06
CA GLU A 142 4.94 -9.56 -11.80
C GLU A 142 4.29 -8.50 -10.92
N ILE A 143 4.11 -8.83 -9.63
CA ILE A 143 3.46 -7.93 -8.67
C ILE A 143 4.42 -7.71 -7.51
N ILE A 144 4.92 -6.49 -7.38
CA ILE A 144 5.90 -6.11 -6.38
C ILE A 144 5.30 -5.07 -5.44
N LEU A 145 5.47 -5.29 -4.14
CA LEU A 145 5.23 -4.32 -3.08
C LEU A 145 6.57 -3.72 -2.64
N GLU A 146 6.73 -2.43 -2.81
CA GLU A 146 7.77 -1.64 -2.17
C GLU A 146 7.23 -1.05 -0.86
N VAL A 147 7.98 -1.22 0.22
CA VAL A 147 7.66 -0.61 1.52
C VAL A 147 8.72 0.43 1.86
N SER A 148 8.28 1.65 2.15
CA SER A 148 9.15 2.76 2.56
C SER A 148 8.69 3.36 3.88
N ASP A 149 9.66 3.61 4.77
CA ASP A 149 9.43 4.28 6.04
C ASP A 149 9.46 5.80 5.90
N PHE A 150 8.79 6.47 6.84
CA PHE A 150 8.91 7.92 6.99
C PHE A 150 10.36 8.32 7.27
N ARG A 151 10.90 9.27 6.48
CA ARG A 151 12.21 9.87 6.71
C ARG A 151 12.04 11.38 6.96
N PRO A 152 12.39 11.89 8.15
CA PRO A 152 12.39 13.31 8.42
C PRO A 152 13.35 14.05 7.46
N GLY A 153 12.92 15.17 6.90
CA GLY A 153 13.74 16.00 6.01
C GLY A 153 13.82 15.55 4.57
N THR A 154 13.23 14.42 4.21
CA THR A 154 12.96 14.03 2.84
C THR A 154 11.49 14.30 2.55
N GLU A 155 11.17 15.44 1.97
CA GLU A 155 9.97 15.54 1.17
C GLU A 155 10.17 14.59 -0.02
N TYR A 156 9.82 13.30 0.18
CA TYR A 156 9.84 12.26 -0.85
C TYR A 156 11.16 12.10 -1.64
N GLY A 157 12.29 12.11 -0.96
CA GLY A 157 13.56 11.72 -1.56
C GLY A 157 13.62 10.20 -1.73
N TYR A 158 13.33 9.73 -2.92
CA TYR A 158 13.39 8.32 -3.29
C TYR A 158 14.82 7.85 -3.46
N ASN A 159 15.27 6.95 -2.57
CA ASN A 159 16.20 5.90 -2.98
C ASN A 159 15.33 4.64 -3.16
N HIS A 160 15.06 4.29 -4.38
CA HIS A 160 14.36 3.07 -4.76
C HIS A 160 15.15 1.84 -4.31
N PRO A 161 14.69 1.05 -3.32
CA PRO A 161 15.32 -0.22 -3.03
C PRO A 161 15.05 -1.29 -4.10
N CYS A 162 14.14 -1.02 -5.03
CA CYS A 162 13.70 -1.97 -6.05
C CYS A 162 13.90 -1.48 -7.48
N GLU A 163 14.69 -0.43 -7.75
CA GLU A 163 15.08 -0.17 -9.13
C GLU A 163 15.93 -1.34 -9.63
N PRO A 164 15.46 -2.13 -10.60
CA PRO A 164 16.37 -2.98 -11.34
C PRO A 164 17.37 -2.05 -12.03
N GLU A 165 18.63 -2.47 -12.11
CA GLU A 165 19.74 -1.75 -12.78
C GLU A 165 19.42 -1.49 -14.27
N LEU A 166 18.42 -0.65 -14.57
CA LEU A 166 18.05 -0.26 -15.93
C LEU A 166 18.82 0.95 -16.45
N GLN A 167 19.86 1.41 -15.71
CA GLN A 167 20.71 2.49 -16.17
C GLN A 167 22.17 2.05 -16.40
N LYS A 168 22.38 0.91 -17.04
CA LYS A 168 23.66 0.63 -17.71
C LYS A 168 23.39 -0.06 -19.05
N ARG A 169 22.90 0.70 -20.00
CA ARG A 169 23.17 0.48 -21.43
C ARG A 169 23.04 1.80 -22.20
#